data_4cfcf104332d5da1d059eb47f7a5d953
#
_entry.id   4cfcf104332d5da1d059eb47f7a5d953
#
_cell.length_a   1.000
_cell.length_b   1.000
_cell.length_c   1.000
_cell.angle_alpha   90.00
_cell.angle_beta   90.00
_cell.angle_gamma   90.00
#
_symmetry.space_group_name_H-M   'P 1'
#
loop_
_entity.id
_entity.type
_entity.pdbx_description
1 polymer ?
#
loop_
_entity_poly.entity_id
_entity_poly.type
_entity_poly.pdbx_seq_one_letter_code
_entity_poly.pdbx_strand_id
1 'polypeptide(L)'
;MLATAICLVALILAGWAIAKNYDAKVVLFATGIVLMYCALILGMPILSDKLSSGLSWVDPFKAIKDIFVKQYSNAGLIILTLFGFAAYMSHIGANDAVIRVMSRPLERIRSPYILVPLVFWMGTLLSIIIPSASSLAVILMATLYPVLRAAKMSPLTAAGVIATTATIVPTPLGGDNVVAARVLGFEHVVDYVFYHHAPITIPALIIMGVAHYFWQKFMDKKDGGTAGEIDESKLVTGKVAPTAYAIFPVLPLVLTIFFWLFFKKAKVGLVEITLFSFLLAFITEIIRSGDIRGKLKDANLFFKGMGEGFSKVVVLIVAASTMVKGLSSM
;
A
#
# COMPACT_ATOMS: atom_id res chain seq x y z
N MET A 1 27.17 26.93 7.44
CA MET A 1 27.56 26.00 8.52
C MET A 1 26.49 25.87 9.60
N LEU A 2 25.94 26.97 10.18
CA LEU A 2 24.90 26.89 11.21
C LEU A 2 23.63 26.19 10.72
N ALA A 3 23.11 26.56 9.55
CA ALA A 3 21.94 25.93 8.95
C ALA A 3 22.12 24.41 8.76
N THR A 4 23.25 23.99 8.22
CA THR A 4 23.57 22.57 8.04
C THR A 4 23.63 21.81 9.37
N ALA A 5 24.18 22.43 10.42
CA ALA A 5 24.22 21.84 11.77
C ALA A 5 22.81 21.67 12.33
N ILE A 6 21.93 22.68 12.19
CA ILE A 6 20.52 22.60 12.63
C ILE A 6 19.79 21.49 11.86
N CYS A 7 19.97 21.37 10.56
CA CYS A 7 19.39 20.28 9.75
C CYS A 7 19.83 18.90 10.24
N LEU A 8 21.12 18.70 10.51
CA LEU A 8 21.64 17.43 11.00
C LEU A 8 21.07 17.07 12.38
N VAL A 9 21.02 18.04 13.29
CA VAL A 9 20.42 17.85 14.62
C VAL A 9 18.94 17.49 14.49
N ALA A 10 18.19 18.20 13.66
CA ALA A 10 16.77 17.92 13.43
C ALA A 10 16.53 16.53 12.84
N LEU A 11 17.37 16.08 11.90
CA LEU A 11 17.30 14.73 11.33
C LEU A 11 17.59 13.65 12.38
N ILE A 12 18.62 13.85 13.21
CA ILE A 12 18.99 12.91 14.28
C ILE A 12 17.85 12.82 15.30
N LEU A 13 17.29 13.97 15.74
CA LEU A 13 16.18 14.00 16.70
C LEU A 13 14.91 13.36 16.13
N ALA A 14 14.57 13.62 14.87
CA ALA A 14 13.44 12.99 14.21
C ALA A 14 13.63 11.46 14.11
N GLY A 15 14.82 11.01 13.69
CA GLY A 15 15.15 9.58 13.64
C GLY A 15 15.09 8.92 15.02
N TRP A 16 15.62 9.58 16.05
CA TRP A 16 15.55 9.09 17.42
C TRP A 16 14.11 8.99 17.94
N ALA A 17 13.27 10.00 17.68
CA ALA A 17 11.86 10.00 18.09
C ALA A 17 11.08 8.85 17.41
N ILE A 18 11.28 8.64 16.10
CA ILE A 18 10.65 7.52 15.37
C ILE A 18 11.14 6.18 15.92
N ALA A 19 12.43 6.03 16.22
CA ALA A 19 12.98 4.82 16.84
C ALA A 19 12.42 4.56 18.26
N LYS A 20 11.94 5.60 18.94
CA LYS A 20 11.22 5.53 20.23
C LYS A 20 9.71 5.29 20.08
N ASN A 21 9.24 4.91 18.89
CA ASN A 21 7.84 4.64 18.55
C ASN A 21 6.90 5.87 18.64
N TYR A 22 7.41 7.10 18.54
CA TYR A 22 6.54 8.25 18.28
C TYR A 22 5.97 8.17 16.86
N ASP A 23 4.74 8.67 16.67
CA ASP A 23 4.08 8.65 15.35
C ASP A 23 4.91 9.42 14.31
N ALA A 24 5.37 8.72 13.28
CA ALA A 24 6.25 9.28 12.25
C ALA A 24 5.63 10.48 11.52
N LYS A 25 4.32 10.50 11.31
CA LYS A 25 3.63 11.62 10.65
C LYS A 25 3.75 12.89 11.46
N VAL A 26 3.51 12.78 12.78
CA VAL A 26 3.59 13.92 13.70
C VAL A 26 5.04 14.40 13.83
N VAL A 27 6.00 13.49 13.95
CA VAL A 27 7.43 13.82 14.07
C VAL A 27 7.93 14.54 12.82
N LEU A 28 7.66 14.00 11.63
CA LEU A 28 8.10 14.61 10.37
C LEU A 28 7.45 15.97 10.14
N PHE A 29 6.14 16.09 10.40
CA PHE A 29 5.40 17.33 10.26
C PHE A 29 5.90 18.43 11.19
N ALA A 30 6.03 18.10 12.48
CA ALA A 30 6.54 19.04 13.49
C ALA A 30 7.98 19.48 13.19
N THR A 31 8.86 18.53 12.85
CA THR A 31 10.25 18.83 12.49
C THR A 31 10.32 19.79 11.30
N GLY A 32 9.48 19.55 10.25
CA GLY A 32 9.42 20.44 9.09
C GLY A 32 8.98 21.86 9.45
N ILE A 33 7.97 22.00 10.31
CA ILE A 33 7.51 23.32 10.81
C ILE A 33 8.62 24.01 11.59
N VAL A 34 9.27 23.32 12.52
CA VAL A 34 10.37 23.89 13.32
C VAL A 34 11.50 24.38 12.43
N LEU A 35 11.91 23.57 11.44
CA LEU A 35 12.96 23.96 10.48
C LEU A 35 12.56 25.20 9.66
N MET A 36 11.31 25.30 9.20
CA MET A 36 10.84 26.50 8.49
C MET A 36 10.90 27.75 9.37
N TYR A 37 10.54 27.66 10.64
CA TYR A 37 10.68 28.79 11.56
C TYR A 37 12.15 29.10 11.88
N CYS A 38 13.02 28.10 12.01
CA CYS A 38 14.46 28.34 12.14
C CYS A 38 15.02 29.08 10.91
N ALA A 39 14.58 28.72 9.70
CA ALA A 39 14.96 29.43 8.48
C ALA A 39 14.54 30.89 8.52
N LEU A 40 13.32 31.21 8.96
CA LEU A 40 12.84 32.59 9.10
C LEU A 40 13.66 33.38 10.12
N ILE A 41 14.01 32.79 11.25
CA ILE A 41 14.86 33.46 12.29
C ILE A 41 16.25 33.74 11.73
N LEU A 42 16.77 32.91 10.84
CA LEU A 42 18.05 33.12 10.14
C LEU A 42 17.95 34.04 8.93
N GLY A 43 16.76 34.65 8.68
CA GLY A 43 16.54 35.57 7.55
C GLY A 43 16.39 34.88 6.20
N MET A 44 16.17 33.58 6.15
CA MET A 44 15.98 32.83 4.91
C MET A 44 14.49 32.76 4.56
N PRO A 45 14.10 33.13 3.31
CA PRO A 45 12.69 33.10 2.90
C PRO A 45 12.24 31.66 2.66
N ILE A 46 11.04 31.29 3.16
CA ILE A 46 10.44 29.96 2.92
C ILE A 46 9.82 29.88 1.53
N LEU A 47 9.16 30.95 1.09
CA LEU A 47 8.49 31.08 -0.20
C LEU A 47 9.12 32.23 -0.98
N SER A 48 9.07 32.16 -2.32
CA SER A 48 9.42 33.30 -3.16
C SER A 48 8.40 34.43 -2.99
N ASP A 49 8.79 35.67 -3.29
CA ASP A 49 7.93 36.86 -3.14
C ASP A 49 6.56 36.72 -3.82
N LYS A 50 6.50 36.04 -4.97
CA LYS A 50 5.26 35.74 -5.71
C LYS A 50 4.33 34.77 -4.98
N LEU A 51 4.87 33.93 -4.15
CA LEU A 51 4.13 32.88 -3.42
C LEU A 51 3.95 33.22 -1.94
N SER A 52 4.63 34.24 -1.41
CA SER A 52 4.50 34.68 -0.03
C SER A 52 3.09 35.18 0.28
N SER A 53 2.70 35.05 1.53
CA SER A 53 1.45 35.63 2.06
C SER A 53 1.53 37.15 2.30
N GLY A 54 2.75 37.75 2.19
CA GLY A 54 3.07 39.07 2.63
C GLY A 54 3.37 39.20 4.13
N LEU A 55 3.22 38.08 4.87
CA LEU A 55 3.55 37.97 6.30
C LEU A 55 4.45 36.75 6.50
N SER A 56 5.75 36.98 6.64
CA SER A 56 6.75 35.90 6.68
C SER A 56 6.46 34.83 7.72
N TRP A 57 5.93 35.21 8.88
CA TRP A 57 5.57 34.27 9.94
C TRP A 57 4.37 33.35 9.61
N VAL A 58 3.56 33.68 8.59
CA VAL A 58 2.43 32.87 8.08
C VAL A 58 2.88 31.95 6.94
N ASP A 59 3.97 32.26 6.27
CA ASP A 59 4.46 31.53 5.10
C ASP A 59 4.70 30.03 5.35
N PRO A 60 5.11 29.54 6.54
CA PRO A 60 5.14 28.11 6.83
C PRO A 60 3.79 27.42 6.62
N PHE A 61 2.69 28.02 7.11
CA PHE A 61 1.36 27.46 6.95
C PHE A 61 0.86 27.50 5.51
N LYS A 62 1.21 28.58 4.78
CA LYS A 62 0.93 28.66 3.34
C LYS A 62 1.68 27.59 2.55
N ALA A 63 2.96 27.37 2.84
CA ALA A 63 3.75 26.29 2.26
C ALA A 63 3.12 24.92 2.52
N ILE A 64 2.68 24.66 3.76
CA ILE A 64 2.00 23.42 4.14
C ILE A 64 0.70 23.24 3.35
N LYS A 65 -0.13 24.29 3.27
CA LYS A 65 -1.37 24.26 2.48
C LYS A 65 -1.08 23.90 1.01
N ASP A 66 -0.06 24.51 0.42
CA ASP A 66 0.30 24.27 -0.98
C ASP A 66 0.85 22.85 -1.18
N ILE A 67 1.59 22.31 -0.21
CA ILE A 67 2.01 20.90 -0.17
C ILE A 67 0.78 19.98 -0.13
N PHE A 68 -0.20 20.25 0.75
CA PHE A 68 -1.44 19.45 0.81
C PHE A 68 -2.15 19.43 -0.55
N VAL A 69 -2.38 20.58 -1.16
CA VAL A 69 -3.04 20.68 -2.47
C VAL A 69 -2.27 19.90 -3.53
N LYS A 70 -0.94 20.09 -3.58
CA LYS A 70 -0.07 19.42 -4.56
C LYS A 70 -0.09 17.90 -4.39
N GLN A 71 0.08 17.42 -3.17
CA GLN A 71 0.13 15.97 -2.91
C GLN A 71 -1.24 15.31 -3.13
N TYR A 72 -2.32 15.98 -2.74
CA TYR A 72 -3.67 15.49 -3.00
C TYR A 72 -3.95 15.36 -4.50
N SER A 73 -3.62 16.39 -5.30
CA SER A 73 -3.88 16.40 -6.73
C SER A 73 -3.00 15.41 -7.52
N ASN A 74 -1.76 15.17 -7.08
CA ASN A 74 -0.82 14.31 -7.81
C ASN A 74 -1.09 12.82 -7.55
N ALA A 75 -0.85 12.37 -6.33
CA ALA A 75 -0.95 10.95 -5.97
C ALA A 75 -2.12 10.68 -5.03
N GLY A 76 -2.52 11.69 -4.24
CA GLY A 76 -3.48 11.51 -3.15
C GLY A 76 -4.80 10.95 -3.63
N LEU A 77 -5.44 11.56 -4.62
CA LEU A 77 -6.74 11.12 -5.12
C LEU A 77 -6.70 9.67 -5.66
N ILE A 78 -5.61 9.30 -6.34
CA ILE A 78 -5.41 7.93 -6.82
C ILE A 78 -5.34 6.96 -5.64
N ILE A 79 -4.54 7.28 -4.62
CA ILE A 79 -4.39 6.45 -3.42
C ILE A 79 -5.73 6.31 -2.69
N LEU A 80 -6.47 7.41 -2.52
CA LEU A 80 -7.77 7.38 -1.86
C LEU A 80 -8.75 6.45 -2.58
N THR A 81 -8.88 6.58 -3.90
CA THR A 81 -9.81 5.75 -4.68
C THR A 81 -9.42 4.27 -4.64
N LEU A 82 -8.13 3.95 -4.70
CA LEU A 82 -7.63 2.57 -4.58
C LEU A 82 -7.93 1.97 -3.20
N PHE A 83 -7.71 2.73 -2.12
CA PHE A 83 -8.05 2.28 -0.76
C PHE A 83 -9.56 2.10 -0.57
N GLY A 84 -10.38 3.03 -1.10
CA GLY A 84 -11.83 2.90 -1.10
C GLY A 84 -12.29 1.65 -1.84
N PHE A 85 -11.75 1.41 -3.01
CA PHE A 85 -12.03 0.21 -3.80
C PHE A 85 -11.63 -1.07 -3.05
N ALA A 86 -10.42 -1.13 -2.50
CA ALA A 86 -9.94 -2.30 -1.75
C ALA A 86 -10.82 -2.60 -0.53
N ALA A 87 -11.26 -1.57 0.21
CA ALA A 87 -12.16 -1.71 1.35
C ALA A 87 -13.52 -2.29 0.92
N TYR A 88 -14.08 -1.80 -0.18
CA TYR A 88 -15.35 -2.31 -0.72
C TYR A 88 -15.21 -3.75 -1.23
N MET A 89 -14.14 -4.09 -1.95
CA MET A 89 -13.85 -5.46 -2.41
C MET A 89 -13.73 -6.45 -1.25
N SER A 90 -13.08 -6.04 -0.15
CA SER A 90 -13.01 -6.85 1.07
C SER A 90 -14.39 -7.03 1.71
N HIS A 91 -15.22 -5.98 1.70
CA HIS A 91 -16.56 -6.06 2.26
C HIS A 91 -17.48 -7.05 1.54
N ILE A 92 -17.48 -7.02 0.20
CA ILE A 92 -18.30 -7.94 -0.62
C ILE A 92 -17.69 -9.34 -0.73
N GLY A 93 -16.50 -9.60 -0.15
CA GLY A 93 -15.80 -10.88 -0.18
C GLY A 93 -15.14 -11.19 -1.54
N ALA A 94 -14.99 -10.19 -2.41
CA ALA A 94 -14.35 -10.37 -3.71
C ALA A 94 -12.86 -10.69 -3.58
N ASN A 95 -12.16 -10.09 -2.62
CA ASN A 95 -10.76 -10.41 -2.33
C ASN A 95 -10.61 -11.86 -1.85
N ASP A 96 -11.53 -12.35 -0.99
CA ASP A 96 -11.54 -13.76 -0.54
C ASP A 96 -11.77 -14.72 -1.71
N ALA A 97 -12.60 -14.33 -2.68
CA ALA A 97 -12.85 -15.13 -3.88
C ALA A 97 -11.59 -15.28 -4.75
N VAL A 98 -10.81 -14.21 -4.96
CA VAL A 98 -9.53 -14.26 -5.68
C VAL A 98 -8.57 -15.22 -4.98
N ILE A 99 -8.37 -15.03 -3.68
CA ILE A 99 -7.44 -15.84 -2.90
C ILE A 99 -7.83 -17.31 -2.95
N ARG A 100 -9.11 -17.62 -2.78
CA ARG A 100 -9.64 -18.98 -2.84
C ARG A 100 -9.40 -19.66 -4.19
N VAL A 101 -9.54 -18.91 -5.29
CA VAL A 101 -9.23 -19.43 -6.63
C VAL A 101 -7.74 -19.71 -6.78
N MET A 102 -6.90 -18.77 -6.35
CA MET A 102 -5.45 -18.88 -6.52
C MET A 102 -4.79 -19.85 -5.54
N SER A 103 -5.36 -20.11 -4.37
CA SER A 103 -4.79 -21.04 -3.37
C SER A 103 -5.05 -22.52 -3.68
N ARG A 104 -6.07 -22.85 -4.47
CA ARG A 104 -6.42 -24.24 -4.80
C ARG A 104 -5.26 -25.13 -5.27
N PRO A 105 -4.32 -24.67 -6.12
CA PRO A 105 -3.19 -25.49 -6.53
C PRO A 105 -2.26 -25.86 -5.37
N LEU A 106 -2.15 -25.00 -4.35
CA LEU A 106 -1.25 -25.20 -3.21
C LEU A 106 -1.74 -26.29 -2.25
N GLU A 107 -3.05 -26.52 -2.18
CA GLU A 107 -3.66 -27.55 -1.32
C GLU A 107 -3.20 -28.97 -1.67
N ARG A 108 -2.72 -29.18 -2.91
CA ARG A 108 -2.21 -30.48 -3.39
C ARG A 108 -0.77 -30.74 -3.01
N ILE A 109 -0.03 -29.73 -2.54
CA ILE A 109 1.40 -29.82 -2.24
C ILE A 109 1.58 -30.14 -0.77
N ARG A 110 2.23 -31.26 -0.47
CA ARG A 110 2.42 -31.73 0.92
C ARG A 110 3.78 -31.40 1.50
N SER A 111 4.73 -30.94 0.70
CA SER A 111 6.07 -30.58 1.17
C SER A 111 6.09 -29.17 1.76
N PRO A 112 6.34 -29.01 3.08
CA PRO A 112 6.27 -27.70 3.73
C PRO A 112 7.26 -26.70 3.12
N TYR A 113 8.49 -27.13 2.82
CA TYR A 113 9.50 -26.19 2.32
C TYR A 113 9.34 -25.81 0.85
N ILE A 114 8.73 -26.67 0.02
CA ILE A 114 8.35 -26.29 -1.37
C ILE A 114 7.20 -25.29 -1.36
N LEU A 115 6.31 -25.38 -0.39
CA LEU A 115 5.22 -24.40 -0.22
C LEU A 115 5.75 -23.01 0.11
N VAL A 116 6.90 -22.86 0.78
CA VAL A 116 7.45 -21.55 1.16
C VAL A 116 7.59 -20.60 -0.04
N PRO A 117 8.39 -20.91 -1.07
CA PRO A 117 8.53 -20.02 -2.23
C PRO A 117 7.23 -19.90 -3.02
N LEU A 118 6.44 -20.95 -3.14
CA LEU A 118 5.19 -20.94 -3.89
C LEU A 118 4.16 -20.02 -3.24
N VAL A 119 4.01 -20.05 -1.92
CA VAL A 119 3.13 -19.15 -1.17
C VAL A 119 3.63 -17.71 -1.23
N PHE A 120 4.95 -17.52 -1.10
CA PHE A 120 5.56 -16.19 -1.26
C PHE A 120 5.23 -15.59 -2.64
N TRP A 121 5.47 -16.31 -3.73
CA TRP A 121 5.19 -15.81 -5.07
C TRP A 121 3.70 -15.66 -5.34
N MET A 122 2.88 -16.59 -4.89
CA MET A 122 1.42 -16.49 -5.02
C MET A 122 0.88 -15.28 -4.25
N GLY A 123 1.32 -15.09 -3.01
CA GLY A 123 0.90 -13.93 -2.22
C GLY A 123 1.39 -12.61 -2.83
N THR A 124 2.59 -12.60 -3.44
CA THR A 124 3.07 -11.45 -4.20
C THR A 124 2.20 -11.18 -5.44
N LEU A 125 1.79 -12.21 -6.18
CA LEU A 125 0.84 -12.07 -7.29
C LEU A 125 -0.52 -11.54 -6.82
N LEU A 126 -1.01 -12.01 -5.67
CA LEU A 126 -2.22 -11.46 -5.05
C LEU A 126 -2.06 -9.99 -4.65
N SER A 127 -0.88 -9.59 -4.19
CA SER A 127 -0.56 -8.19 -3.85
C SER A 127 -0.58 -7.26 -5.07
N ILE A 128 -0.32 -7.77 -6.28
CA ILE A 128 -0.44 -6.99 -7.52
C ILE A 128 -1.90 -6.56 -7.75
N ILE A 129 -2.84 -7.40 -7.34
CA ILE A 129 -4.29 -7.22 -7.52
C ILE A 129 -4.92 -6.49 -6.34
N ILE A 130 -4.51 -6.85 -5.11
CA ILE A 130 -5.06 -6.34 -3.85
C ILE A 130 -4.07 -5.32 -3.27
N PRO A 131 -4.26 -4.01 -3.48
CA PRO A 131 -3.27 -2.98 -3.11
C PRO A 131 -3.31 -2.64 -1.61
N SER A 132 -3.53 -3.63 -0.74
CA SER A 132 -3.57 -3.47 0.72
C SER A 132 -2.88 -4.65 1.39
N ALA A 133 -1.62 -4.47 1.78
CA ALA A 133 -0.82 -5.50 2.44
C ALA A 133 -1.46 -6.03 3.73
N SER A 134 -2.04 -5.13 4.55
CA SER A 134 -2.71 -5.53 5.79
C SER A 134 -3.97 -6.36 5.56
N SER A 135 -4.82 -5.96 4.60
CA SER A 135 -6.02 -6.73 4.24
C SER A 135 -5.63 -8.08 3.68
N LEU A 136 -4.63 -8.12 2.78
CA LEU A 136 -4.13 -9.36 2.21
C LEU A 136 -3.58 -10.30 3.29
N ALA A 137 -2.76 -9.79 4.21
CA ALA A 137 -2.20 -10.60 5.30
C ALA A 137 -3.29 -11.23 6.18
N VAL A 138 -4.32 -10.46 6.57
CA VAL A 138 -5.44 -10.98 7.36
C VAL A 138 -6.17 -12.10 6.63
N ILE A 139 -6.47 -11.93 5.34
CA ILE A 139 -7.18 -12.93 4.56
C ILE A 139 -6.31 -14.17 4.32
N LEU A 140 -5.01 -14.00 4.03
CA LEU A 140 -4.07 -15.11 3.86
C LEU A 140 -3.88 -15.91 5.17
N MET A 141 -3.85 -15.22 6.33
CA MET A 141 -3.85 -15.89 7.62
C MET A 141 -5.11 -16.73 7.84
N ALA A 142 -6.28 -16.23 7.42
CA ALA A 142 -7.53 -16.97 7.56
C ALA A 142 -7.65 -18.15 6.60
N THR A 143 -7.07 -18.06 5.39
CA THR A 143 -7.29 -19.03 4.31
C THR A 143 -6.10 -19.97 4.09
N LEU A 144 -4.88 -19.44 4.05
CA LEU A 144 -3.67 -20.23 3.75
C LEU A 144 -2.96 -20.75 4.97
N TYR A 145 -2.99 -20.05 6.09
CA TYR A 145 -2.30 -20.50 7.29
C TYR A 145 -2.74 -21.91 7.72
N PRO A 146 -4.06 -22.24 7.78
CA PRO A 146 -4.48 -23.61 8.08
C PRO A 146 -3.97 -24.65 7.07
N VAL A 147 -3.91 -24.31 5.79
CA VAL A 147 -3.38 -25.17 4.72
C VAL A 147 -1.89 -25.47 4.93
N LEU A 148 -1.11 -24.44 5.27
CA LEU A 148 0.32 -24.55 5.53
C LEU A 148 0.57 -25.40 6.80
N ARG A 149 -0.25 -25.24 7.82
CA ARG A 149 -0.22 -26.06 9.04
C ARG A 149 -0.56 -27.51 8.76
N ALA A 150 -1.57 -27.78 7.92
CA ALA A 150 -1.91 -29.12 7.49
C ALA A 150 -0.77 -29.82 6.70
N ALA A 151 0.05 -29.05 5.98
CA ALA A 151 1.27 -29.51 5.34
C ALA A 151 2.46 -29.68 6.31
N LYS A 152 2.23 -29.58 7.63
CA LYS A 152 3.24 -29.71 8.71
C LYS A 152 4.31 -28.61 8.70
N MET A 153 4.01 -27.44 8.15
CA MET A 153 4.88 -26.27 8.26
C MET A 153 4.83 -25.74 9.71
N SER A 154 5.96 -25.24 10.24
CA SER A 154 5.97 -24.65 11.57
C SER A 154 5.07 -23.39 11.63
N PRO A 155 4.49 -23.05 12.80
CA PRO A 155 3.66 -21.86 12.94
C PRO A 155 4.38 -20.59 12.53
N LEU A 156 5.64 -20.45 12.94
CA LEU A 156 6.46 -19.28 12.68
C LEU A 156 6.80 -19.15 11.18
N THR A 157 7.17 -20.25 10.53
CA THR A 157 7.42 -20.27 9.08
C THR A 157 6.14 -19.95 8.31
N ALA A 158 5.00 -20.53 8.65
CA ALA A 158 3.73 -20.26 7.98
C ALA A 158 3.34 -18.78 8.09
N ALA A 159 3.41 -18.19 9.29
CA ALA A 159 3.13 -16.78 9.50
C ALA A 159 4.17 -15.88 8.82
N GLY A 160 5.46 -16.22 8.91
CA GLY A 160 6.55 -15.44 8.31
C GLY A 160 6.48 -15.38 6.79
N VAL A 161 6.12 -16.49 6.13
CA VAL A 161 5.93 -16.50 4.67
C VAL A 161 4.75 -15.60 4.27
N ILE A 162 3.63 -15.68 4.98
CA ILE A 162 2.47 -14.80 4.71
C ILE A 162 2.84 -13.32 4.93
N ALA A 163 3.56 -13.01 5.99
CA ALA A 163 3.95 -11.64 6.32
C ALA A 163 4.85 -10.97 5.26
N THR A 164 5.59 -11.77 4.48
CA THR A 164 6.53 -11.26 3.47
C THR A 164 5.94 -11.16 2.06
N THR A 165 4.69 -11.56 1.83
CA THR A 165 4.08 -11.63 0.49
C THR A 165 3.84 -10.27 -0.19
N ALA A 166 3.79 -9.17 0.56
CA ALA A 166 3.52 -7.83 0.04
C ALA A 166 4.69 -6.87 0.26
N THR A 167 5.93 -7.38 0.28
CA THR A 167 7.12 -6.58 0.59
C THR A 167 7.52 -5.64 -0.56
N ILE A 168 7.56 -6.16 -1.78
CA ILE A 168 7.89 -5.41 -3.00
C ILE A 168 6.91 -5.85 -4.09
N VAL A 169 6.10 -4.93 -4.60
CA VAL A 169 5.02 -5.29 -5.53
C VAL A 169 5.05 -4.42 -6.78
N PRO A 170 5.44 -4.97 -7.94
CA PRO A 170 5.47 -4.22 -9.21
C PRO A 170 4.05 -4.09 -9.79
N THR A 171 3.24 -3.22 -9.19
CA THR A 171 1.86 -2.97 -9.63
C THR A 171 1.59 -1.48 -9.83
N PRO A 172 0.90 -1.07 -10.90
CA PRO A 172 0.46 0.31 -11.06
C PRO A 172 -0.60 0.72 -10.04
N LEU A 173 -1.21 -0.24 -9.33
CA LEU A 173 -2.20 -0.01 -8.27
C LEU A 173 -1.56 0.21 -6.88
N GLY A 174 -0.23 0.07 -6.73
CA GLY A 174 0.49 0.32 -5.48
C GLY A 174 0.62 1.81 -5.20
N GLY A 175 0.25 2.25 -3.99
CA GLY A 175 0.37 3.65 -3.61
C GLY A 175 1.82 4.16 -3.62
N ASP A 176 2.78 3.33 -3.28
CA ASP A 176 4.22 3.56 -3.38
C ASP A 176 4.68 3.80 -4.82
N ASN A 177 4.25 2.95 -5.76
CA ASN A 177 4.54 3.09 -7.19
C ASN A 177 3.89 4.35 -7.79
N VAL A 178 2.67 4.68 -7.36
CA VAL A 178 2.00 5.93 -7.76
C VAL A 178 2.82 7.15 -7.33
N VAL A 179 3.28 7.17 -6.07
CA VAL A 179 4.11 8.28 -5.56
C VAL A 179 5.44 8.35 -6.31
N ALA A 180 6.15 7.23 -6.46
CA ALA A 180 7.42 7.19 -7.18
C ALA A 180 7.28 7.68 -8.63
N ALA A 181 6.29 7.18 -9.37
CA ALA A 181 6.02 7.60 -10.74
C ALA A 181 5.76 9.12 -10.84
N ARG A 182 4.96 9.68 -9.93
CA ARG A 182 4.63 11.12 -9.93
C ARG A 182 5.81 11.99 -9.55
N VAL A 183 6.63 11.57 -8.59
CA VAL A 183 7.86 12.30 -8.20
C VAL A 183 8.88 12.30 -9.34
N LEU A 184 8.99 11.20 -10.08
CA LEU A 184 9.89 11.06 -11.23
C LEU A 184 9.33 11.67 -12.53
N GLY A 185 8.11 12.22 -12.51
CA GLY A 185 7.52 12.91 -13.66
C GLY A 185 6.89 12.01 -14.72
N PHE A 186 6.61 10.74 -14.40
CA PHE A 186 5.89 9.86 -15.33
C PHE A 186 4.42 10.26 -15.44
N GLU A 187 3.94 10.39 -16.66
CA GLU A 187 2.52 10.65 -16.95
C GLU A 187 1.66 9.43 -16.58
N HIS A 188 2.11 8.23 -16.95
CA HIS A 188 1.45 6.97 -16.64
C HIS A 188 2.26 6.14 -15.63
N VAL A 189 1.63 5.74 -14.54
CA VAL A 189 2.26 4.88 -13.52
C VAL A 189 2.71 3.55 -14.12
N VAL A 190 2.00 3.07 -15.14
CA VAL A 190 2.32 1.83 -15.86
C VAL A 190 3.72 1.90 -16.49
N ASP A 191 4.11 3.04 -17.08
CA ASP A 191 5.44 3.20 -17.68
C ASP A 191 6.55 3.04 -16.65
N TYR A 192 6.39 3.67 -15.48
CA TYR A 192 7.34 3.49 -14.37
C TYR A 192 7.43 2.03 -13.94
N VAL A 193 6.28 1.38 -13.76
CA VAL A 193 6.25 -0.01 -13.29
C VAL A 193 6.87 -0.97 -14.31
N PHE A 194 6.48 -0.90 -15.58
CA PHE A 194 6.93 -1.86 -16.59
C PHE A 194 8.38 -1.65 -17.02
N TYR A 195 8.82 -0.40 -17.18
CA TYR A 195 10.15 -0.12 -17.72
C TYR A 195 11.24 0.05 -16.65
N HIS A 196 10.88 0.38 -15.40
CA HIS A 196 11.86 0.67 -14.36
C HIS A 196 11.72 -0.24 -13.13
N HIS A 197 10.53 -0.46 -12.61
CA HIS A 197 10.34 -1.20 -11.38
C HIS A 197 10.33 -2.72 -11.61
N ALA A 198 9.49 -3.23 -12.49
CA ALA A 198 9.34 -4.67 -12.73
C ALA A 198 10.62 -5.38 -13.21
N PRO A 199 11.44 -4.79 -14.12
CA PRO A 199 12.68 -5.44 -14.58
C PRO A 199 13.69 -5.72 -13.46
N ILE A 200 13.68 -4.91 -12.39
CA ILE A 200 14.54 -5.08 -11.22
C ILE A 200 13.85 -5.98 -10.19
N THR A 201 12.57 -5.74 -9.97
CA THR A 201 11.81 -6.38 -8.88
C THR A 201 11.52 -7.85 -9.16
N ILE A 202 11.19 -8.22 -10.41
CA ILE A 202 10.86 -9.61 -10.74
C ILE A 202 12.06 -10.55 -10.48
N PRO A 203 13.28 -10.29 -10.96
CA PRO A 203 14.44 -11.08 -10.60
C PRO A 203 14.71 -11.12 -9.09
N ALA A 204 14.55 -9.98 -8.41
CA ALA A 204 14.72 -9.91 -6.95
C ALA A 204 13.71 -10.80 -6.22
N LEU A 205 12.43 -10.79 -6.63
CA LEU A 205 11.38 -11.64 -6.04
C LEU A 205 11.64 -13.13 -6.27
N ILE A 206 12.22 -13.51 -7.42
CA ILE A 206 12.62 -14.90 -7.68
C ILE A 206 13.73 -15.30 -6.69
N ILE A 207 14.77 -14.48 -6.56
CA ILE A 207 15.88 -14.73 -5.63
C ILE A 207 15.38 -14.76 -4.18
N MET A 208 14.50 -13.84 -3.79
CA MET A 208 13.89 -13.80 -2.45
C MET A 208 13.10 -15.08 -2.14
N GLY A 209 12.30 -15.57 -3.08
CA GLY A 209 11.56 -16.83 -2.90
C GLY A 209 12.48 -18.02 -2.67
N VAL A 210 13.56 -18.11 -3.43
CA VAL A 210 14.59 -19.15 -3.25
C VAL A 210 15.32 -19.00 -1.91
N ALA A 211 15.72 -17.78 -1.58
CA ALA A 211 16.36 -17.48 -0.29
C ALA A 211 15.44 -17.83 0.88
N HIS A 212 14.13 -17.54 0.74
CA HIS A 212 13.11 -17.87 1.74
C HIS A 212 13.04 -19.39 1.99
N TYR A 213 13.13 -20.23 0.94
CA TYR A 213 13.19 -21.68 1.09
C TYR A 213 14.33 -22.13 2.02
N PHE A 214 15.56 -21.65 1.73
CA PHE A 214 16.74 -22.03 2.52
C PHE A 214 16.69 -21.46 3.93
N TRP A 215 16.27 -20.21 4.07
CA TRP A 215 16.19 -19.54 5.36
C TRP A 215 15.19 -20.21 6.31
N GLN A 216 13.99 -20.47 5.85
CA GLN A 216 12.96 -21.08 6.68
C GLN A 216 13.34 -22.53 7.06
N LYS A 217 13.90 -23.27 6.13
CA LYS A 217 14.40 -24.62 6.42
C LYS A 217 15.53 -24.59 7.46
N PHE A 218 16.41 -23.61 7.41
CA PHE A 218 17.48 -23.43 8.38
C PHE A 218 16.92 -23.04 9.75
N MET A 219 16.01 -22.10 9.82
CA MET A 219 15.40 -21.63 11.07
C MET A 219 14.58 -22.73 11.76
N ASP A 220 13.73 -23.43 11.02
CA ASP A 220 12.95 -24.54 11.57
C ASP A 220 13.84 -25.64 12.14
N LYS A 221 14.99 -25.93 11.50
CA LYS A 221 15.96 -26.87 12.02
C LYS A 221 16.63 -26.38 13.31
N LYS A 222 16.90 -25.08 13.41
CA LYS A 222 17.51 -24.45 14.59
C LYS A 222 16.55 -24.41 15.78
N ASP A 223 15.30 -24.08 15.54
CA ASP A 223 14.28 -23.86 16.58
C ASP A 223 13.51 -25.14 16.94
N GLY A 224 13.87 -26.29 16.36
CA GLY A 224 13.23 -27.57 16.62
C GLY A 224 11.80 -27.69 16.11
N GLY A 225 11.35 -26.78 15.27
CA GLY A 225 10.00 -26.77 14.66
C GLY A 225 8.84 -26.48 15.61
N THR A 226 9.11 -26.16 16.87
CA THR A 226 8.08 -26.07 17.95
C THR A 226 7.76 -24.63 18.37
N ALA A 227 8.36 -23.62 17.77
CA ALA A 227 8.18 -22.23 18.18
C ALA A 227 6.77 -21.72 17.85
N GLY A 228 5.97 -21.56 18.90
CA GLY A 228 4.71 -20.81 18.92
C GLY A 228 3.51 -21.47 18.27
N GLU A 229 2.50 -21.83 19.05
CA GLU A 229 1.16 -22.12 18.53
C GLU A 229 0.40 -20.80 18.37
N ILE A 230 -0.10 -20.54 17.16
CA ILE A 230 -1.07 -19.47 16.95
C ILE A 230 -2.44 -20.07 17.24
N ASP A 231 -3.20 -19.39 18.09
CA ASP A 231 -4.58 -19.76 18.39
C ASP A 231 -5.45 -19.62 17.12
N GLU A 232 -5.66 -20.73 16.44
CA GLU A 232 -6.41 -20.76 15.17
C GLU A 232 -7.87 -20.31 15.34
N SER A 233 -8.41 -20.36 16.57
CA SER A 233 -9.77 -19.86 16.86
C SER A 233 -9.92 -18.36 16.70
N LYS A 234 -8.82 -17.62 16.72
CA LYS A 234 -8.77 -16.16 16.52
C LYS A 234 -8.61 -15.74 15.06
N LEU A 235 -8.44 -16.69 14.15
CA LEU A 235 -8.37 -16.39 12.73
C LEU A 235 -9.76 -15.97 12.23
N VAL A 236 -9.81 -14.78 11.62
CA VAL A 236 -11.05 -14.27 11.04
C VAL A 236 -11.44 -15.13 9.86
N THR A 237 -12.62 -15.75 9.91
CA THR A 237 -13.14 -16.52 8.77
C THR A 237 -13.46 -15.57 7.60
N GLY A 238 -12.92 -15.86 6.42
CA GLY A 238 -13.18 -15.08 5.21
C GLY A 238 -14.66 -15.13 4.79
N LYS A 239 -15.12 -14.09 4.12
CA LYS A 239 -16.48 -14.03 3.59
C LYS A 239 -16.67 -14.99 2.41
N VAL A 240 -17.78 -15.70 2.40
CA VAL A 240 -18.12 -16.61 1.29
C VAL A 240 -18.84 -15.81 0.21
N ALA A 241 -18.08 -15.33 -0.78
CA ALA A 241 -18.62 -14.72 -2.00
C ALA A 241 -18.62 -15.73 -3.16
N PRO A 242 -19.46 -15.56 -4.20
CA PRO A 242 -19.41 -16.35 -5.42
C PRO A 242 -18.02 -16.29 -6.07
N THR A 243 -17.55 -17.40 -6.66
CA THR A 243 -16.24 -17.46 -7.32
C THR A 243 -16.08 -16.42 -8.44
N ALA A 244 -17.17 -16.09 -9.14
CA ALA A 244 -17.18 -15.07 -10.18
C ALA A 244 -16.76 -13.67 -9.67
N TYR A 245 -16.90 -13.40 -8.37
CA TYR A 245 -16.49 -12.12 -7.78
C TYR A 245 -14.98 -11.90 -7.80
N ALA A 246 -14.20 -12.96 -8.03
CA ALA A 246 -12.75 -12.85 -8.22
C ALA A 246 -12.36 -11.92 -9.39
N ILE A 247 -13.28 -11.64 -10.32
CA ILE A 247 -13.03 -10.72 -11.43
C ILE A 247 -12.92 -9.25 -10.97
N PHE A 248 -13.68 -8.82 -9.97
CA PHE A 248 -13.78 -7.42 -9.58
C PHE A 248 -12.45 -6.82 -9.09
N PRO A 249 -11.70 -7.44 -8.17
CA PRO A 249 -10.41 -6.91 -7.73
C PRO A 249 -9.38 -6.82 -8.88
N VAL A 250 -9.51 -7.67 -9.90
CA VAL A 250 -8.61 -7.72 -11.06
C VAL A 250 -8.95 -6.64 -12.09
N LEU A 251 -10.20 -6.15 -12.13
CA LEU A 251 -10.66 -5.19 -13.14
C LEU A 251 -9.79 -3.92 -13.25
N PRO A 252 -9.44 -3.21 -12.16
CA PRO A 252 -8.64 -2.00 -12.28
C PRO A 252 -7.29 -2.27 -12.94
N LEU A 253 -6.65 -3.39 -12.63
CA LEU A 253 -5.36 -3.77 -13.23
C LEU A 253 -5.51 -4.05 -14.73
N VAL A 254 -6.48 -4.90 -15.10
CA VAL A 254 -6.71 -5.28 -16.48
C VAL A 254 -7.10 -4.07 -17.32
N LEU A 255 -8.01 -3.23 -16.83
CA LEU A 255 -8.42 -2.02 -17.55
C LEU A 255 -7.28 -1.02 -17.67
N THR A 256 -6.44 -0.86 -16.64
CA THR A 256 -5.28 0.02 -16.70
C THR A 256 -4.32 -0.41 -17.79
N ILE A 257 -3.99 -1.70 -17.86
CA ILE A 257 -3.11 -2.25 -18.90
C ILE A 257 -3.77 -2.16 -20.27
N PHE A 258 -5.08 -2.44 -20.37
CA PHE A 258 -5.83 -2.36 -21.60
C PHE A 258 -5.83 -0.93 -22.18
N PHE A 259 -6.16 0.08 -21.39
CA PHE A 259 -6.11 1.47 -21.85
C PHE A 259 -4.70 1.91 -22.21
N TRP A 260 -3.71 1.51 -21.46
CA TRP A 260 -2.30 1.81 -21.75
C TRP A 260 -1.82 1.19 -23.06
N LEU A 261 -2.24 -0.03 -23.39
CA LEU A 261 -1.83 -0.71 -24.64
C LEU A 261 -2.57 -0.19 -25.87
N PHE A 262 -3.89 -0.03 -25.76
CA PHE A 262 -4.74 0.20 -26.93
C PHE A 262 -5.21 1.64 -27.08
N PHE A 263 -5.21 2.43 -26.03
CA PHE A 263 -5.78 3.78 -26.00
C PHE A 263 -4.84 4.81 -25.37
N LYS A 264 -3.56 4.82 -25.76
CA LYS A 264 -2.54 5.74 -25.23
C LYS A 264 -2.90 7.23 -25.31
N LYS A 265 -3.74 7.61 -26.28
CA LYS A 265 -4.20 8.99 -26.46
C LYS A 265 -5.41 9.34 -25.60
N ALA A 266 -6.06 8.36 -24.99
CA ALA A 266 -7.19 8.59 -24.11
C ALA A 266 -6.67 9.07 -22.75
N LYS A 267 -7.19 10.17 -22.26
CA LYS A 267 -6.85 10.73 -20.94
C LYS A 267 -7.64 9.99 -19.83
N VAL A 268 -7.49 8.66 -19.76
CA VAL A 268 -8.12 7.82 -18.75
C VAL A 268 -7.05 7.41 -17.74
N GLY A 269 -7.20 7.87 -16.51
CA GLY A 269 -6.29 7.59 -15.43
C GLY A 269 -6.79 6.50 -14.47
N LEU A 270 -5.97 6.23 -13.45
CA LEU A 270 -6.30 5.20 -12.44
C LEU A 270 -7.55 5.55 -11.62
N VAL A 271 -7.85 6.84 -11.43
CA VAL A 271 -9.05 7.28 -10.68
C VAL A 271 -10.32 6.86 -11.41
N GLU A 272 -10.41 7.19 -12.69
CA GLU A 272 -11.57 6.88 -13.53
C GLU A 272 -11.77 5.36 -13.64
N ILE A 273 -10.70 4.61 -13.87
CA ILE A 273 -10.73 3.15 -13.97
C ILE A 273 -11.18 2.52 -12.65
N THR A 274 -10.67 3.02 -11.52
CA THR A 274 -11.03 2.47 -10.21
C THR A 274 -12.48 2.77 -9.86
N LEU A 275 -12.95 3.99 -10.13
CA LEU A 275 -14.35 4.37 -9.91
C LEU A 275 -15.31 3.57 -10.82
N PHE A 276 -14.94 3.37 -12.07
CA PHE A 276 -15.71 2.52 -12.98
C PHE A 276 -15.78 1.07 -12.50
N SER A 277 -14.65 0.51 -12.05
CA SER A 277 -14.61 -0.84 -11.49
C SER A 277 -15.44 -0.98 -10.21
N PHE A 278 -15.40 0.04 -9.34
CA PHE A 278 -16.26 0.11 -8.16
C PHE A 278 -17.74 0.14 -8.54
N LEU A 279 -18.12 0.97 -9.51
CA LEU A 279 -19.50 1.09 -9.96
C LEU A 279 -20.05 -0.24 -10.53
N LEU A 280 -19.25 -0.94 -11.33
CA LEU A 280 -19.62 -2.27 -11.85
C LEU A 280 -19.86 -3.28 -10.72
N ALA A 281 -18.96 -3.34 -9.76
CA ALA A 281 -19.11 -4.23 -8.60
C ALA A 281 -20.35 -3.85 -7.75
N PHE A 282 -20.56 -2.56 -7.53
CA PHE A 282 -21.71 -2.05 -6.77
C PHE A 282 -23.06 -2.37 -7.45
N ILE A 283 -23.17 -2.13 -8.76
CA ILE A 283 -24.37 -2.47 -9.53
C ILE A 283 -24.63 -3.99 -9.47
N THR A 284 -23.59 -4.81 -9.62
CA THR A 284 -23.71 -6.26 -9.52
C THR A 284 -24.23 -6.70 -8.16
N GLU A 285 -23.75 -6.08 -7.07
CA GLU A 285 -24.23 -6.33 -5.72
C GLU A 285 -25.71 -5.96 -5.53
N ILE A 286 -26.15 -4.83 -6.09
CA ILE A 286 -27.57 -4.43 -6.06
C ILE A 286 -28.43 -5.47 -6.80
N ILE A 287 -28.04 -5.83 -8.02
CA ILE A 287 -28.81 -6.80 -8.82
C ILE A 287 -28.88 -8.16 -8.13
N ARG A 288 -27.77 -8.62 -7.53
CA ARG A 288 -27.71 -9.91 -6.85
C ARG A 288 -28.53 -9.95 -5.57
N SER A 289 -28.48 -8.88 -4.79
CA SER A 289 -29.12 -8.86 -3.45
C SER A 289 -30.59 -8.46 -3.48
N GLY A 290 -31.02 -7.67 -4.46
CA GLY A 290 -32.32 -7.04 -4.49
C GLY A 290 -32.55 -5.96 -3.41
N ASP A 291 -31.57 -5.74 -2.52
CA ASP A 291 -31.63 -4.76 -1.42
C ASP A 291 -30.86 -3.49 -1.77
N ILE A 292 -31.51 -2.57 -2.44
CA ILE A 292 -30.91 -1.28 -2.82
C ILE A 292 -30.52 -0.47 -1.58
N ARG A 293 -31.36 -0.43 -0.53
CA ARG A 293 -31.11 0.39 0.65
C ARG A 293 -29.90 -0.09 1.44
N GLY A 294 -29.78 -1.40 1.63
CA GLY A 294 -28.64 -2.02 2.31
C GLY A 294 -27.34 -1.77 1.52
N LYS A 295 -27.39 -1.96 0.20
CA LYS A 295 -26.21 -1.77 -0.65
C LYS A 295 -25.75 -0.32 -0.76
N LEU A 296 -26.66 0.65 -0.72
CA LEU A 296 -26.30 2.08 -0.60
C LEU A 296 -25.57 2.38 0.72
N LYS A 297 -25.93 1.73 1.83
CA LYS A 297 -25.17 1.84 3.08
C LYS A 297 -23.79 1.20 2.95
N ASP A 298 -23.72 0.04 2.31
CA ASP A 298 -22.46 -0.67 2.06
C ASP A 298 -21.49 0.15 1.19
N ALA A 299 -22.01 0.92 0.23
CA ALA A 299 -21.19 1.82 -0.60
C ALA A 299 -20.43 2.87 0.24
N ASN A 300 -20.91 3.23 1.42
CA ASN A 300 -20.20 4.14 2.33
C ASN A 300 -18.84 3.57 2.78
N LEU A 301 -18.62 2.26 2.69
CA LEU A 301 -17.34 1.64 2.99
C LEU A 301 -16.25 2.04 1.99
N PHE A 302 -16.63 2.36 0.75
CA PHE A 302 -15.70 2.97 -0.19
C PHE A 302 -15.15 4.30 0.34
N PHE A 303 -16.02 5.19 0.82
CA PHE A 303 -15.60 6.49 1.38
C PHE A 303 -14.84 6.34 2.70
N LYS A 304 -15.20 5.35 3.53
CA LYS A 304 -14.41 5.01 4.73
C LYS A 304 -13.00 4.53 4.36
N GLY A 305 -12.89 3.67 3.36
CA GLY A 305 -11.59 3.24 2.83
C GLY A 305 -10.76 4.40 2.29
N MET A 306 -11.39 5.36 1.58
CA MET A 306 -10.71 6.60 1.18
C MET A 306 -10.17 7.37 2.41
N GLY A 307 -10.94 7.49 3.48
CA GLY A 307 -10.51 8.11 4.74
C GLY A 307 -9.32 7.40 5.38
N GLU A 308 -9.27 6.07 5.33
CA GLU A 308 -8.11 5.29 5.77
C GLU A 308 -6.87 5.57 4.90
N GLY A 309 -7.03 5.59 3.57
CA GLY A 309 -5.95 5.93 2.63
C GLY A 309 -5.41 7.33 2.90
N PHE A 310 -6.29 8.30 3.16
CA PHE A 310 -5.90 9.65 3.55
C PHE A 310 -5.05 9.64 4.82
N SER A 311 -5.58 9.07 5.90
CA SER A 311 -4.92 9.08 7.21
C SER A 311 -3.61 8.29 7.23
N LYS A 312 -3.56 7.13 6.58
CA LYS A 312 -2.40 6.22 6.62
C LYS A 312 -1.29 6.63 5.65
N VAL A 313 -1.64 7.14 4.47
CA VAL A 313 -0.68 7.36 3.37
C VAL A 313 -0.54 8.84 3.00
N VAL A 314 -1.64 9.51 2.65
CA VAL A 314 -1.56 10.90 2.14
C VAL A 314 -1.00 11.85 3.20
N VAL A 315 -1.45 11.73 4.45
CA VAL A 315 -0.94 12.54 5.57
C VAL A 315 0.56 12.28 5.80
N LEU A 316 1.02 11.03 5.65
CA LEU A 316 2.44 10.70 5.77
C LEU A 316 3.27 11.38 4.67
N ILE A 317 2.79 11.34 3.42
CA ILE A 317 3.45 12.00 2.28
C ILE A 317 3.53 13.51 2.51
N VAL A 318 2.45 14.12 2.99
CA VAL A 318 2.43 15.55 3.33
C VAL A 318 3.40 15.88 4.45
N ALA A 319 3.43 15.07 5.50
CA ALA A 319 4.35 15.24 6.63
C ALA A 319 5.82 15.15 6.18
N ALA A 320 6.16 14.15 5.39
CA ALA A 320 7.50 13.98 4.80
C ALA A 320 7.85 15.16 3.88
N SER A 321 6.92 15.59 3.02
CA SER A 321 7.12 16.74 2.13
C SER A 321 7.28 18.05 2.91
N THR A 322 6.60 18.19 4.04
CA THR A 322 6.76 19.35 4.95
C THR A 322 8.15 19.36 5.58
N MET A 323 8.66 18.20 6.00
CA MET A 323 10.04 18.08 6.50
C MET A 323 11.07 18.42 5.42
N VAL A 324 10.89 17.88 4.20
CA VAL A 324 11.75 18.20 3.04
C VAL A 324 11.72 19.70 2.74
N LYS A 325 10.54 20.34 2.81
CA LYS A 325 10.41 21.78 2.64
C LYS A 325 11.17 22.55 3.72
N GLY A 326 11.07 22.14 4.98
CA GLY A 326 11.84 22.71 6.07
C GLY A 326 13.35 22.60 5.85
N LEU A 327 13.84 21.41 5.48
CA LEU A 327 15.26 21.17 5.15
C LEU A 327 15.74 22.03 3.98
N SER A 328 14.94 22.16 2.92
CA SER A 328 15.29 22.94 1.73
C SER A 328 15.20 24.45 1.90
N SER A 329 14.58 24.89 2.99
CA SER A 329 14.49 26.33 3.34
C SER A 329 15.69 26.79 4.16
N MET A 330 16.49 25.85 4.72
CA MET A 330 17.71 26.06 5.49
C MET A 330 18.96 26.05 4.62
#